data_0fd035fd9ba30025914d8290172a4c8d
#
_entry.id   0fd035fd9ba30025914d8290172a4c8d
#
_cell.length_a   1.000
_cell.length_b   1.000
_cell.length_c   1.000
_cell.angle_alpha   90.00
_cell.angle_beta   90.00
_cell.angle_gamma   90.00
#
_symmetry.space_group_name_H-M   'P 1'
#
loop_
_entity.id
_entity.type
_entity.pdbx_description
1 polymer ?
#
loop_
_entity_poly.entity_id
_entity_poly.type
_entity_poly.pdbx_seq_one_letter_code
_entity_poly.pdbx_strand_id
1 'polypeptide(L)'
;GFPNAGKSTLIAAISAARPKIADYPFTTLVPNLGMVRWGEDRGFVVADIPGLVTGAHEGKGLGFQFLRHIDRTSFLLHLVDVSLWATEEPVSSFETMRHELASFDESMTSKPFAVVATKLDIRSEERLEALRAYCRRHQFPFHAISAATREGVDELVAYVGRQVESVRQGCATQS
;
A
#
# COMPACT_ATOMS: atom_id res chain seq x y z
N GLY A 1 -4.70 -2.14 -1.88
CA GLY A 1 -5.72 -2.64 -0.93
C GLY A 1 -7.13 -2.53 -1.47
N PHE A 2 -8.05 -3.35 -0.96
CA PHE A 2 -9.48 -3.33 -1.30
C PHE A 2 -10.12 -1.94 -1.07
N PRO A 3 -11.28 -1.65 -1.67
CA PRO A 3 -12.06 -0.47 -1.29
C PRO A 3 -12.29 -0.44 0.23
N ASN A 4 -12.21 0.73 0.82
CA ASN A 4 -12.34 0.94 2.27
C ASN A 4 -11.27 0.30 3.17
N ALA A 5 -10.19 -0.25 2.63
CA ALA A 5 -9.06 -0.74 3.43
C ALA A 5 -8.27 0.38 4.16
N GLY A 6 -8.67 1.63 4.01
CA GLY A 6 -8.05 2.76 4.71
C GLY A 6 -6.93 3.47 3.93
N LYS A 7 -6.79 3.24 2.62
CA LYS A 7 -5.74 3.84 1.77
C LYS A 7 -5.71 5.37 1.86
N SER A 8 -6.81 6.02 1.53
CA SER A 8 -6.91 7.48 1.55
C SER A 8 -6.74 8.07 2.96
N THR A 9 -7.23 7.36 3.98
CA THR A 9 -7.07 7.75 5.39
C THR A 9 -5.61 7.69 5.81
N LEU A 10 -4.89 6.63 5.42
CA LEU A 10 -3.46 6.52 5.69
C LEU A 10 -2.68 7.64 5.00
N ILE A 11 -2.91 7.85 3.69
CA ILE A 11 -2.24 8.93 2.94
C ILE A 11 -2.47 10.28 3.61
N ALA A 12 -3.70 10.58 4.02
CA ALA A 12 -4.00 11.82 4.72
C ALA A 12 -3.28 11.93 6.08
N ALA A 13 -3.17 10.81 6.81
CA ALA A 13 -2.52 10.78 8.13
C ALA A 13 -1.01 10.96 8.08
N ILE A 14 -0.33 10.50 7.00
CA ILE A 14 1.13 10.54 6.88
C ILE A 14 1.66 11.67 6.00
N SER A 15 0.79 12.35 5.24
CA SER A 15 1.20 13.44 4.36
C SER A 15 1.54 14.71 5.13
N ALA A 16 2.68 15.31 4.82
CA ALA A 16 3.14 16.58 5.39
C ALA A 16 2.33 17.80 4.93
N ALA A 17 1.56 17.64 3.85
CA ALA A 17 0.63 18.62 3.30
C ALA A 17 -0.64 17.89 2.86
N ARG A 18 -1.71 18.63 2.55
CA ARG A 18 -2.92 17.99 1.99
C ARG A 18 -2.55 17.16 0.78
N PRO A 19 -3.00 15.88 0.72
CA PRO A 19 -2.76 15.04 -0.44
C PRO A 19 -3.22 15.77 -1.71
N LYS A 20 -2.38 15.72 -2.73
CA LYS A 20 -2.72 16.31 -4.03
C LYS A 20 -3.36 15.23 -4.88
N ILE A 21 -4.48 15.58 -5.48
CA ILE A 21 -5.08 14.82 -6.57
C ILE A 21 -4.20 15.11 -7.78
N ALA A 22 -3.53 14.08 -8.32
CA ALA A 22 -2.77 14.25 -9.55
C ALA A 22 -3.70 14.03 -10.73
N ASP A 23 -3.97 15.08 -11.47
CA ASP A 23 -4.74 15.03 -12.70
C ASP A 23 -3.81 14.56 -13.83
N TYR A 24 -3.83 13.25 -14.09
CA TYR A 24 -3.13 12.68 -15.23
C TYR A 24 -4.09 12.65 -16.42
N PRO A 25 -3.84 13.40 -17.50
CA PRO A 25 -4.79 13.58 -18.60
C PRO A 25 -5.16 12.31 -19.38
N PHE A 26 -4.57 11.17 -18.99
CA PHE A 26 -4.79 9.87 -19.66
C PHE A 26 -5.41 8.82 -18.75
N THR A 27 -5.82 9.16 -17.52
CA THR A 27 -6.43 8.20 -16.59
C THR A 27 -7.81 8.66 -16.18
N THR A 28 -8.77 7.75 -16.23
CA THR A 28 -10.10 7.96 -15.63
C THR A 28 -10.07 7.82 -14.10
N LEU A 29 -8.95 7.32 -13.56
CA LEU A 29 -8.72 7.11 -12.14
C LEU A 29 -7.61 8.07 -11.68
N VAL A 30 -7.95 8.93 -10.73
CA VAL A 30 -7.07 9.98 -10.23
C VAL A 30 -6.41 9.49 -8.94
N PRO A 31 -5.08 9.21 -8.94
CA PRO A 31 -4.40 8.76 -7.74
C PRO A 31 -4.28 9.88 -6.71
N ASN A 32 -4.48 9.54 -5.44
CA ASN A 32 -4.12 10.42 -4.35
C ASN A 32 -2.63 10.31 -4.07
N LEU A 33 -1.94 11.44 -4.10
CA LEU A 33 -0.51 11.51 -3.79
C LEU A 33 -0.28 12.21 -2.46
N GLY A 34 0.52 11.60 -1.58
CA GLY A 34 0.98 12.20 -0.34
C GLY A 34 2.49 12.36 -0.32
N MET A 35 2.97 13.53 0.10
CA MET A 35 4.38 13.76 0.39
C MET A 35 4.64 13.43 1.86
N VAL A 36 5.42 12.41 2.13
CA VAL A 36 5.76 11.96 3.48
C VAL A 36 7.14 12.47 3.86
N ARG A 37 7.25 13.19 4.98
CA ARG A 37 8.54 13.55 5.56
C ARG A 37 9.02 12.43 6.46
N TRP A 38 10.31 12.12 6.34
CA TRP A 38 10.98 11.12 7.16
C TRP A 38 12.40 11.58 7.50
N GLY A 39 12.71 11.71 8.79
CA GLY A 39 13.97 12.32 9.24
C GLY A 39 14.00 13.84 9.00
N GLU A 40 15.17 14.44 9.13
CA GLU A 40 15.30 15.91 9.10
C GLU A 40 15.09 16.52 7.70
N ASP A 41 15.69 15.92 6.64
CA ASP A 41 15.65 16.45 5.27
C ASP A 41 15.28 15.40 4.23
N ARG A 42 14.64 14.29 4.64
CA ARG A 42 14.30 13.19 3.76
C ARG A 42 12.80 13.05 3.60
N GLY A 43 12.40 12.50 2.46
CA GLY A 43 10.99 12.23 2.20
C GLY A 43 10.80 11.29 1.03
N PHE A 44 9.59 10.78 0.95
CA PHE A 44 9.14 9.96 -0.16
C PHE A 44 7.70 10.32 -0.54
N VAL A 45 7.31 9.94 -1.75
CA VAL A 45 5.93 10.09 -2.22
C VAL A 45 5.20 8.77 -2.03
N VAL A 46 4.02 8.83 -1.45
CA VAL A 46 3.09 7.70 -1.41
C VAL A 46 1.94 7.96 -2.38
N ALA A 47 1.55 6.94 -3.12
CA ALA A 47 0.45 7.01 -4.07
C ALA A 47 -0.59 5.92 -3.76
N ASP A 48 -1.87 6.28 -3.78
CA ASP A 48 -2.95 5.31 -3.84
C ASP A 48 -3.06 4.77 -5.28
N ILE A 49 -3.16 3.45 -5.41
CA ILE A 49 -3.40 2.78 -6.69
C ILE A 49 -4.87 2.38 -6.73
N PRO A 50 -5.77 3.24 -7.22
CA PRO A 50 -7.20 2.94 -7.27
C PRO A 50 -7.49 1.90 -8.35
N GLY A 51 -8.50 1.05 -8.12
CA GLY A 51 -9.06 0.16 -9.15
C GLY A 51 -8.29 -1.12 -9.44
N LEU A 52 -7.22 -1.45 -8.70
CA LEU A 52 -6.54 -2.74 -8.84
C LEU A 52 -7.39 -3.92 -8.35
N VAL A 53 -8.40 -3.70 -7.52
CA VAL A 53 -9.09 -4.76 -6.77
C VAL A 53 -10.56 -4.93 -7.16
N THR A 54 -11.05 -4.26 -8.19
CA THR A 54 -12.42 -4.44 -8.68
C THR A 54 -12.43 -4.60 -10.18
N GLY A 55 -12.32 -5.86 -10.67
CA GLY A 55 -12.62 -6.18 -12.05
C GLY A 55 -11.60 -5.68 -13.09
N ALA A 56 -10.32 -5.61 -12.74
CA ALA A 56 -9.26 -5.17 -13.66
C ALA A 56 -9.16 -6.06 -14.93
N HIS A 57 -9.63 -7.31 -14.88
CA HIS A 57 -9.66 -8.18 -16.04
C HIS A 57 -10.89 -8.04 -16.92
N GLU A 58 -11.86 -7.19 -16.61
CA GLU A 58 -12.99 -6.93 -17.50
C GLU A 58 -12.67 -5.94 -18.64
N GLY A 59 -11.41 -5.69 -18.95
CA GLY A 59 -10.98 -4.97 -20.17
C GLY A 59 -11.35 -3.50 -20.24
N LYS A 60 -11.86 -2.90 -19.18
CA LYS A 60 -12.11 -1.46 -19.10
C LYS A 60 -10.93 -0.74 -18.45
N GLY A 61 -9.80 -0.83 -19.11
CA GLY A 61 -8.73 0.12 -19.18
C GLY A 61 -8.37 0.95 -17.95
N LEU A 62 -7.63 0.39 -16.98
CA LEU A 62 -6.55 1.17 -16.41
C LEU A 62 -5.56 1.38 -17.56
N GLY A 63 -5.53 2.59 -18.14
CA GLY A 63 -4.75 2.83 -19.34
C GLY A 63 -3.28 2.44 -19.14
N PHE A 64 -2.68 1.86 -20.17
CA PHE A 64 -1.27 1.42 -20.24
C PHE A 64 -0.28 2.47 -19.70
N GLN A 65 -0.69 3.73 -19.65
CA GLN A 65 0.12 4.85 -19.16
C GLN A 65 0.07 5.01 -17.64
N PHE A 66 -1.02 4.63 -16.97
CA PHE A 66 -1.08 4.59 -15.49
C PHE A 66 -0.12 3.52 -14.94
N LEU A 67 0.05 2.43 -15.68
CA LEU A 67 0.97 1.35 -15.38
C LEU A 67 2.44 1.79 -15.34
N ARG A 68 2.86 2.67 -16.25
CA ARG A 68 4.21 3.24 -16.26
C ARG A 68 4.52 4.07 -15.01
N HIS A 69 3.50 4.62 -14.35
CA HIS A 69 3.70 5.33 -13.08
C HIS A 69 3.86 4.37 -11.91
N ILE A 70 3.17 3.23 -11.95
CA ILE A 70 3.34 2.16 -10.95
C ILE A 70 4.72 1.49 -11.10
N ASP A 71 5.23 1.38 -12.30
CA ASP A 71 6.60 0.90 -12.56
C ASP A 71 7.67 1.69 -11.80
N ARG A 72 7.42 2.97 -11.55
CA ARG A 72 8.30 3.84 -10.77
C ARG A 72 8.18 3.66 -9.26
N THR A 73 7.24 2.85 -8.77
CA THR A 73 7.15 2.58 -7.33
C THR A 73 8.27 1.65 -6.88
N SER A 74 8.98 2.06 -5.83
CA SER A 74 10.12 1.31 -5.31
C SER A 74 9.71 0.29 -4.25
N PHE A 75 8.54 0.47 -3.62
CA PHE A 75 8.06 -0.32 -2.51
C PHE A 75 6.54 -0.35 -2.47
N LEU A 76 5.94 -1.48 -2.13
CA LEU A 76 4.49 -1.66 -2.07
C LEU A 76 4.01 -1.84 -0.63
N LEU A 77 2.87 -1.24 -0.29
CA LEU A 77 2.14 -1.50 0.94
C LEU A 77 0.82 -2.19 0.60
N HIS A 78 0.64 -3.41 1.08
CA HIS A 78 -0.62 -4.15 0.99
C HIS A 78 -1.46 -3.88 2.24
N LEU A 79 -2.48 -3.04 2.12
CA LEU A 79 -3.37 -2.69 3.21
C LEU A 79 -4.51 -3.70 3.33
N VAL A 80 -4.66 -4.29 4.50
CA VAL A 80 -5.67 -5.30 4.81
C VAL A 80 -6.50 -4.84 6.00
N ASP A 81 -7.79 -4.73 5.81
CA ASP A 81 -8.75 -4.36 6.87
C ASP A 81 -8.95 -5.53 7.84
N VAL A 82 -8.60 -5.32 9.10
CA VAL A 82 -8.80 -6.32 10.18
C VAL A 82 -9.93 -5.91 11.13
N SER A 83 -10.77 -4.95 10.74
CA SER A 83 -11.89 -4.51 11.56
C SER A 83 -12.98 -5.60 11.67
N LEU A 84 -13.81 -5.46 12.69
CA LEU A 84 -14.99 -6.29 12.89
C LEU A 84 -16.00 -6.21 11.72
N TRP A 85 -15.94 -5.14 10.93
CA TRP A 85 -16.87 -4.85 9.84
C TRP A 85 -16.34 -5.22 8.45
N ALA A 86 -15.11 -5.70 8.36
CA ALA A 86 -14.55 -6.13 7.08
C ALA A 86 -15.29 -7.36 6.55
N THR A 87 -15.70 -7.31 5.30
CA THR A 87 -16.49 -8.37 4.65
C THR A 87 -15.65 -9.58 4.28
N GLU A 88 -14.39 -9.34 3.92
CA GLU A 88 -13.47 -10.38 3.45
C GLU A 88 -12.55 -10.84 4.58
N GLU A 89 -12.21 -12.13 4.58
CA GLU A 89 -11.19 -12.65 5.49
C GLU A 89 -9.81 -12.06 5.17
N PRO A 90 -9.01 -11.64 6.17
CA PRO A 90 -7.78 -10.88 5.95
C PRO A 90 -6.75 -11.59 5.06
N VAL A 91 -6.54 -12.90 5.28
CA VAL A 91 -5.59 -13.69 4.49
C VAL A 91 -6.08 -13.81 3.04
N SER A 92 -7.37 -14.16 2.85
CA SER A 92 -7.98 -14.25 1.52
C SER A 92 -7.94 -12.91 0.78
N SER A 93 -8.23 -11.81 1.49
CA SER A 93 -8.13 -10.46 0.96
C SER A 93 -6.71 -10.14 0.46
N PHE A 94 -5.69 -10.49 1.24
CA PHE A 94 -4.30 -10.29 0.85
C PHE A 94 -3.90 -11.15 -0.36
N GLU A 95 -4.27 -12.43 -0.37
CA GLU A 95 -3.96 -13.36 -1.48
C GLU A 95 -4.64 -12.94 -2.77
N THR A 96 -5.93 -12.58 -2.71
CA THR A 96 -6.67 -12.06 -3.87
C THR A 96 -6.01 -10.82 -4.43
N MET A 97 -5.64 -9.87 -3.58
CA MET A 97 -4.96 -8.64 -4.01
C MET A 97 -3.61 -8.95 -4.69
N ARG A 98 -2.85 -9.90 -4.18
CA ARG A 98 -1.59 -10.31 -4.81
C ARG A 98 -1.81 -11.00 -6.15
N HIS A 99 -2.84 -11.83 -6.25
CA HIS A 99 -3.22 -12.47 -7.50
C HIS A 99 -3.66 -11.45 -8.56
N GLU A 100 -4.48 -10.48 -8.19
CA GLU A 100 -4.88 -9.38 -9.06
C GLU A 100 -3.67 -8.58 -9.56
N LEU A 101 -2.74 -8.28 -8.65
CA LEU A 101 -1.52 -7.58 -8.99
C LEU A 101 -0.65 -8.36 -9.99
N ALA A 102 -0.52 -9.68 -9.80
CA ALA A 102 0.19 -10.58 -10.71
C ALA A 102 -0.46 -10.68 -12.08
N SER A 103 -1.79 -10.75 -12.11
CA SER A 103 -2.57 -10.81 -13.34
C SER A 103 -2.47 -9.53 -14.16
N PHE A 104 -2.18 -8.42 -13.48
CA PHE A 104 -2.04 -7.14 -14.10
C PHE A 104 -0.64 -6.88 -14.66
N ASP A 105 0.39 -7.13 -13.85
CA ASP A 105 1.80 -7.05 -14.20
C ASP A 105 2.62 -7.95 -13.27
N GLU A 106 3.16 -9.03 -13.83
CA GLU A 106 3.93 -10.01 -13.09
C GLU A 106 5.17 -9.38 -12.42
N SER A 107 5.77 -8.35 -13.02
CA SER A 107 6.93 -7.65 -12.47
C SER A 107 6.64 -6.98 -11.13
N MET A 108 5.38 -6.62 -10.87
CA MET A 108 4.97 -6.00 -9.62
C MET A 108 5.03 -6.96 -8.43
N THR A 109 4.91 -8.26 -8.66
CA THR A 109 4.99 -9.26 -7.60
C THR A 109 6.41 -9.44 -7.05
N SER A 110 7.41 -9.06 -7.83
CA SER A 110 8.83 -9.10 -7.45
C SER A 110 9.29 -7.87 -6.67
N LYS A 111 8.48 -6.80 -6.64
CA LYS A 111 8.82 -5.59 -5.88
C LYS A 111 8.80 -5.86 -4.38
N PRO A 112 9.71 -5.24 -3.61
CA PRO A 112 9.68 -5.33 -2.17
C PRO A 112 8.39 -4.73 -1.61
N PHE A 113 7.83 -5.39 -0.59
CA PHE A 113 6.54 -5.00 -0.03
C PHE A 113 6.48 -5.22 1.48
N ALA A 114 5.45 -4.67 2.11
CA ALA A 114 5.02 -5.03 3.45
C ALA A 114 3.49 -5.18 3.52
N VAL A 115 3.04 -6.04 4.41
CA VAL A 115 1.62 -6.22 4.73
C VAL A 115 1.28 -5.31 5.91
N VAL A 116 0.20 -4.55 5.77
CA VAL A 116 -0.25 -3.59 6.78
C VAL A 116 -1.69 -3.91 7.17
N ALA A 117 -1.86 -4.43 8.39
CA ALA A 117 -3.18 -4.53 9.01
C ALA A 117 -3.67 -3.13 9.39
N THR A 118 -4.86 -2.77 8.94
CA THR A 118 -5.44 -1.44 9.16
C THR A 118 -6.64 -1.49 10.09
N LYS A 119 -7.02 -0.33 10.63
CA LYS A 119 -8.18 -0.12 11.51
C LYS A 119 -8.05 -0.86 12.86
N LEU A 120 -6.87 -0.80 13.47
CA LEU A 120 -6.62 -1.39 14.79
C LEU A 120 -7.58 -0.90 15.88
N ASP A 121 -8.04 0.34 15.77
CA ASP A 121 -8.98 0.95 16.70
C ASP A 121 -10.33 0.23 16.80
N ILE A 122 -10.70 -0.52 15.76
CA ILE A 122 -11.96 -1.30 15.68
C ILE A 122 -11.69 -2.74 15.23
N ARG A 123 -10.52 -3.28 15.53
CA ARG A 123 -10.07 -4.60 15.08
C ARG A 123 -10.85 -5.76 15.69
N SER A 124 -10.87 -6.87 14.98
CA SER A 124 -11.07 -8.21 15.53
C SER A 124 -9.70 -8.80 15.86
N GLU A 125 -9.49 -9.24 17.10
CA GLU A 125 -8.23 -9.87 17.49
C GLU A 125 -7.97 -11.17 16.71
N GLU A 126 -9.02 -11.94 16.42
CA GLU A 126 -8.93 -13.16 15.62
C GLU A 126 -8.42 -12.86 14.21
N ARG A 127 -8.98 -11.85 13.56
CA ARG A 127 -8.61 -11.43 12.20
C ARG A 127 -7.18 -10.89 12.15
N LEU A 128 -6.81 -10.08 13.14
CA LEU A 128 -5.45 -9.55 13.26
C LEU A 128 -4.43 -10.66 13.44
N GLU A 129 -4.71 -11.62 14.34
CA GLU A 129 -3.77 -12.71 14.61
C GLU A 129 -3.68 -13.70 13.45
N ALA A 130 -4.79 -13.98 12.74
CA ALA A 130 -4.77 -14.80 11.53
C ALA A 130 -3.83 -14.22 10.46
N LEU A 131 -3.93 -12.91 10.19
CA LEU A 131 -3.06 -12.24 9.23
C LEU A 131 -1.60 -12.20 9.70
N ARG A 132 -1.38 -11.91 10.99
CA ARG A 132 -0.03 -11.89 11.60
C ARG A 132 0.65 -13.26 11.52
N ALA A 133 -0.07 -14.33 11.86
CA ALA A 133 0.43 -15.70 11.80
C ALA A 133 0.76 -16.12 10.36
N TYR A 134 -0.09 -15.74 9.41
CA TYR A 134 0.16 -15.95 8.00
C TYR A 134 1.46 -15.26 7.54
N CYS A 135 1.61 -13.97 7.85
CA CYS A 135 2.80 -13.21 7.49
C CYS A 135 4.09 -13.78 8.13
N ARG A 136 4.01 -14.20 9.40
CA ARG A 136 5.13 -14.83 10.10
C ARG A 136 5.57 -16.13 9.42
N ARG A 137 4.61 -16.98 9.03
CA ARG A 137 4.88 -18.25 8.34
C ARG A 137 5.55 -18.05 6.98
N HIS A 138 5.18 -16.99 6.26
CA HIS A 138 5.72 -16.67 4.95
C HIS A 138 6.90 -15.68 5.00
N GLN A 139 7.32 -15.27 6.20
CA GLN A 139 8.39 -14.29 6.41
C GLN A 139 8.13 -12.93 5.74
N PHE A 140 6.86 -12.55 5.60
CA PHE A 140 6.48 -11.26 5.07
C PHE A 140 6.60 -10.17 6.14
N PRO A 141 7.20 -9.01 5.82
CA PRO A 141 7.18 -7.85 6.71
C PRO A 141 5.74 -7.45 7.06
N PHE A 142 5.47 -7.34 8.35
CA PHE A 142 4.12 -7.08 8.86
C PHE A 142 4.10 -5.89 9.80
N HIS A 143 3.14 -4.99 9.56
CA HIS A 143 2.82 -3.86 10.43
C HIS A 143 1.33 -3.84 10.73
N ALA A 144 0.97 -3.25 11.86
CA ALA A 144 -0.42 -3.08 12.24
C ALA A 144 -0.64 -1.62 12.69
N ILE A 145 -1.66 -0.97 12.13
CA ILE A 145 -1.88 0.47 12.33
C ILE A 145 -3.35 0.83 12.51
N SER A 146 -3.57 1.94 13.19
CA SER A 146 -4.78 2.75 13.03
C SER A 146 -4.40 4.13 12.49
N ALA A 147 -4.83 4.45 11.30
CA ALA A 147 -4.65 5.78 10.74
C ALA A 147 -5.51 6.84 11.47
N ALA A 148 -6.61 6.41 12.11
CA ALA A 148 -7.50 7.28 12.87
C ALA A 148 -6.89 7.72 14.21
N THR A 149 -6.29 6.78 14.96
CA THR A 149 -5.64 7.04 16.26
C THR A 149 -4.15 7.31 16.15
N ARG A 150 -3.56 7.11 14.99
CA ARG A 150 -2.11 7.14 14.69
C ARG A 150 -1.30 6.01 15.32
N GLU A 151 -1.93 5.03 15.95
CA GLU A 151 -1.24 3.85 16.48
C GLU A 151 -0.45 3.13 15.38
N GLY A 152 0.85 2.88 15.60
CA GLY A 152 1.75 2.17 14.67
C GLY A 152 2.12 2.94 13.40
N VAL A 153 1.57 4.14 13.18
CA VAL A 153 1.77 4.90 11.93
C VAL A 153 3.21 5.41 11.82
N ASP A 154 3.78 5.93 12.89
CA ASP A 154 5.12 6.52 12.87
C ASP A 154 6.20 5.45 12.66
N GLU A 155 6.01 4.24 13.24
CA GLU A 155 6.86 3.07 12.99
C GLU A 155 6.79 2.60 11.54
N LEU A 156 5.57 2.58 10.97
CA LEU A 156 5.38 2.24 9.56
C LEU A 156 6.10 3.25 8.65
N VAL A 157 5.95 4.54 8.90
CA VAL A 157 6.62 5.60 8.13
C VAL A 157 8.14 5.46 8.20
N ALA A 158 8.69 5.23 9.39
CA ALA A 158 10.11 5.02 9.59
C ALA A 158 10.61 3.75 8.87
N TYR A 159 9.83 2.68 8.89
CA TYR A 159 10.15 1.45 8.17
C TYR A 159 10.18 1.68 6.65
N VAL A 160 9.11 2.25 6.09
CA VAL A 160 9.02 2.53 4.65
C VAL A 160 10.12 3.48 4.20
N GLY A 161 10.41 4.50 4.98
CA GLY A 161 11.50 5.45 4.67
C GLY A 161 12.84 4.75 4.50
N ARG A 162 13.19 3.83 5.41
CA ARG A 162 14.42 3.01 5.31
C ARG A 162 14.41 2.11 4.06
N GLN A 163 13.27 1.47 3.75
CA GLN A 163 13.15 0.60 2.59
C GLN A 163 13.32 1.37 1.27
N VAL A 164 12.66 2.50 1.14
CA VAL A 164 12.76 3.36 -0.05
C VAL A 164 14.18 3.88 -0.23
N GLU A 165 14.86 4.25 0.85
CA GLU A 165 16.25 4.71 0.81
C GLU A 165 17.21 3.58 0.38
N SER A 166 17.04 2.37 0.93
CA SER A 166 17.83 1.20 0.56
C SER A 166 17.70 0.87 -0.94
N VAL A 167 16.49 0.92 -1.49
CA VAL A 167 16.25 0.70 -2.92
C VAL A 167 16.93 1.78 -3.76
N ARG A 168 16.85 3.05 -3.35
CA ARG A 168 17.52 4.16 -4.07
C ARG A 168 19.03 4.02 -4.07
N GLN A 169 19.63 3.60 -2.97
CA GLN A 169 21.08 3.37 -2.86
C GLN A 169 21.53 2.16 -3.69
N GLY A 170 20.76 1.07 -3.69
CA GLY A 170 21.04 -0.10 -4.52
C GLY A 170 20.99 0.18 -6.02
N CYS A 171 20.10 1.05 -6.48
CA CYS A 171 20.06 1.49 -7.88
C CYS A 171 21.25 2.40 -8.25
N ALA A 172 21.77 3.20 -7.33
CA ALA A 172 22.90 4.10 -7.57
C ALA A 172 24.25 3.36 -7.71
N THR A 173 24.33 2.13 -7.22
CA THR A 173 25.57 1.32 -7.27
C THR A 173 25.69 0.50 -8.55
N GLN A 174 24.64 0.44 -9.38
CA GLN A 174 24.60 -0.34 -10.64
C GLN A 174 24.67 0.55 -11.91
N SER A 175 24.88 1.84 -11.74
CA SER A 175 25.11 2.83 -12.83
C SER A 175 26.54 3.27 -12.87
#